data_1079c0583401352333ea84014fc782e8
#
_entry.id   1079c0583401352333ea84014fc782e8
#
_cell.length_a   1.000
_cell.length_b   1.000
_cell.length_c   1.000
_cell.angle_alpha   90.00
_cell.angle_beta   90.00
_cell.angle_gamma   90.00
#
_symmetry.space_group_name_H-M   'P 1'
#
loop_
_entity.id
_entity.type
_entity.pdbx_description
1 polymer ?
#
loop_
_entity_poly.entity_id
_entity_poly.type
_entity_poly.pdbx_seq_one_letter_code
_entity_poly.pdbx_strand_id
1 'polypeptide(L)'
;IRDYYASRGLGDVYKRQRINNFGKKLGVCVKHYVISSGLKEIIEGTDIANEFKSIFACEFLYDENGNGIWPKTDVNYTNKTQFVYRINKGVLDVANDNDLNKSMPDDSKRIPFCNMIYIGDGLSDVPCMKMMKAYGGYSIAVYQKKDAKVEDLLQRGRVDYIYPADYSENSGLDNTVKNIIQKMAISETLYREYSKQKHEINN
;
A
#
# COMPACT_ATOMS: atom_id res chain seq x y z
N ILE A 1 16.96 3.85 -11.11
CA ILE A 1 15.71 3.07 -10.90
C ILE A 1 15.92 1.59 -11.22
N ARG A 2 16.72 1.25 -12.27
CA ARG A 2 16.96 -0.14 -12.70
C ARG A 2 17.56 -1.05 -11.62
N ASP A 3 18.47 -0.54 -10.80
CA ASP A 3 19.20 -1.36 -9.81
C ASP A 3 18.43 -1.56 -8.49
N TYR A 4 17.35 -0.82 -8.29
CA TYR A 4 16.63 -0.82 -7.02
C TYR A 4 15.71 -2.03 -6.85
N TYR A 5 15.16 -2.55 -7.94
CA TYR A 5 14.24 -3.70 -7.92
C TYR A 5 14.94 -5.04 -8.21
N ALA A 6 15.93 -5.06 -9.11
CA ALA A 6 16.55 -6.29 -9.58
C ALA A 6 17.55 -6.92 -8.60
N SER A 7 18.31 -6.11 -7.84
CA SER A 7 19.37 -6.63 -6.96
C SER A 7 18.87 -7.12 -5.59
N ARG A 8 17.59 -6.91 -5.25
CA ARG A 8 17.00 -7.25 -3.94
C ARG A 8 15.84 -8.26 -3.99
N GLY A 9 15.58 -8.87 -5.16
CA GLY A 9 14.41 -9.71 -5.39
C GLY A 9 14.18 -10.81 -4.35
N LEU A 10 15.16 -11.66 -4.10
CA LEU A 10 15.05 -12.74 -3.11
C LEU A 10 14.80 -12.24 -1.68
N GLY A 11 15.47 -11.14 -1.28
CA GLY A 11 15.24 -10.53 0.03
C GLY A 11 13.81 -10.03 0.23
N ASP A 12 13.13 -9.62 -0.83
CA ASP A 12 11.80 -9.01 -0.74
C ASP A 12 10.67 -10.04 -0.59
N VAL A 13 10.78 -11.23 -1.18
CA VAL A 13 9.84 -12.36 -0.95
C VAL A 13 9.81 -12.75 0.52
N TYR A 14 10.97 -13.03 1.12
CA TYR A 14 11.06 -13.40 2.53
C TYR A 14 10.55 -12.32 3.47
N LYS A 15 10.74 -11.06 3.12
CA LYS A 15 10.26 -9.92 3.93
C LYS A 15 8.75 -9.86 3.97
N ARG A 16 8.08 -10.00 2.81
CA ARG A 16 6.61 -10.00 2.75
C ARG A 16 6.02 -11.21 3.46
N GLN A 17 6.58 -12.38 3.24
CA GLN A 17 6.17 -13.59 3.96
C GLN A 17 6.33 -13.43 5.48
N ARG A 18 7.41 -12.77 5.94
CA ARG A 18 7.61 -12.47 7.36
C ARG A 18 6.50 -11.58 7.92
N ILE A 19 6.16 -10.49 7.23
CA ILE A 19 5.09 -9.57 7.63
C ILE A 19 3.71 -10.27 7.56
N ASN A 20 3.47 -11.08 6.52
CA ASN A 20 2.26 -11.89 6.42
C ASN A 20 2.14 -12.87 7.59
N ASN A 21 3.23 -13.56 7.93
CA ASN A 21 3.27 -14.49 9.06
C ASN A 21 3.09 -13.78 10.40
N PHE A 22 3.66 -12.58 10.55
CA PHE A 22 3.45 -11.76 11.74
C PHE A 22 1.98 -11.36 11.88
N GLY A 23 1.35 -10.84 10.82
CA GLY A 23 -0.07 -10.52 10.82
C GLY A 23 -0.95 -11.74 11.12
N LYS A 24 -0.65 -12.89 10.51
CA LYS A 24 -1.38 -14.14 10.74
C LYS A 24 -1.36 -14.58 12.20
N LYS A 25 -0.23 -14.42 12.91
CA LYS A 25 -0.13 -14.70 14.35
C LYS A 25 -1.05 -13.80 15.20
N LEU A 26 -1.38 -12.61 14.71
CA LEU A 26 -2.27 -11.66 15.34
C LEU A 26 -3.73 -11.76 14.84
N GLY A 27 -4.05 -12.76 14.01
CA GLY A 27 -5.37 -12.90 13.39
C GLY A 27 -5.67 -11.88 12.28
N VAL A 28 -4.64 -11.22 11.73
CA VAL A 28 -4.75 -10.20 10.69
C VAL A 28 -4.26 -10.75 9.36
N CYS A 29 -5.04 -10.53 8.30
CA CYS A 29 -4.66 -10.87 6.93
C CYS A 29 -4.00 -9.65 6.25
N VAL A 30 -2.68 -9.66 6.15
CA VAL A 30 -1.93 -8.61 5.44
C VAL A 30 -1.99 -8.86 3.92
N LYS A 31 -2.27 -7.81 3.15
CA LYS A 31 -2.27 -7.81 1.68
C LYS A 31 -1.32 -6.74 1.18
N HIS A 32 -0.56 -7.06 0.15
CA HIS A 32 0.38 -6.15 -0.48
C HIS A 32 -0.15 -5.69 -1.84
N TYR A 33 0.01 -4.40 -2.11
CA TYR A 33 -0.37 -3.76 -3.38
C TYR A 33 0.80 -2.92 -3.87
N VAL A 34 0.91 -2.76 -5.17
CA VAL A 34 1.87 -1.84 -5.81
C VAL A 34 1.11 -0.74 -6.50
N ILE A 35 1.56 0.51 -6.32
CA ILE A 35 1.14 1.68 -7.09
C ILE A 35 2.42 2.34 -7.60
N SER A 36 2.71 2.16 -8.89
CA SER A 36 4.00 2.54 -9.49
C SER A 36 3.81 3.29 -10.80
N SER A 37 4.62 4.31 -11.03
CA SER A 37 4.73 4.97 -12.34
C SER A 37 5.68 4.24 -13.30
N GLY A 38 6.24 3.09 -12.89
CA GLY A 38 7.01 2.20 -13.75
C GLY A 38 6.12 1.29 -14.59
N LEU A 39 6.74 0.52 -15.50
CA LEU A 39 6.03 -0.44 -16.32
C LEU A 39 5.63 -1.69 -15.50
N LYS A 40 4.41 -2.12 -15.68
CA LYS A 40 3.82 -3.28 -15.00
C LYS A 40 4.56 -4.57 -15.35
N GLU A 41 4.93 -4.72 -16.60
CA GLU A 41 5.67 -5.88 -17.14
C GLU A 41 7.02 -6.07 -16.43
N ILE A 42 7.69 -4.98 -16.05
CA ILE A 42 8.94 -5.04 -15.29
C ILE A 42 8.69 -5.61 -13.88
N ILE A 43 7.59 -5.20 -13.26
CA ILE A 43 7.25 -5.66 -11.90
C ILE A 43 6.77 -7.12 -11.94
N GLU A 44 5.95 -7.46 -12.93
CA GLU A 44 5.44 -8.83 -13.14
C GLU A 44 6.55 -9.83 -13.51
N GLY A 45 7.62 -9.37 -14.15
CA GLY A 45 8.82 -10.16 -14.43
C GLY A 45 9.72 -10.44 -13.22
N THR A 46 9.35 -9.97 -12.03
CA THR A 46 10.12 -10.22 -10.79
C THR A 46 9.59 -11.42 -10.02
N ASP A 47 10.47 -12.11 -9.27
CA ASP A 47 10.09 -13.25 -8.42
C ASP A 47 9.06 -12.89 -7.34
N ILE A 48 8.92 -11.58 -7.04
CA ILE A 48 8.00 -11.10 -6.01
C ILE A 48 6.60 -10.74 -6.53
N ALA A 49 6.36 -10.81 -7.83
CA ALA A 49 5.09 -10.41 -8.44
C ALA A 49 3.88 -11.12 -7.81
N ASN A 50 4.03 -12.41 -7.53
CA ASN A 50 2.98 -13.25 -6.94
C ASN A 50 2.63 -12.91 -5.47
N GLU A 51 3.48 -12.13 -4.79
CA GLU A 51 3.22 -11.67 -3.42
C GLU A 51 2.25 -10.48 -3.37
N PHE A 52 1.97 -9.86 -4.52
CA PHE A 52 1.05 -8.73 -4.59
C PHE A 52 -0.37 -9.19 -4.91
N LYS A 53 -1.34 -8.66 -4.18
CA LYS A 53 -2.76 -8.86 -4.47
C LYS A 53 -3.17 -8.16 -5.76
N SER A 54 -2.59 -6.99 -6.04
CA SER A 54 -2.75 -6.27 -7.30
C SER A 54 -1.57 -5.33 -7.54
N ILE A 55 -1.24 -5.14 -8.80
CA ILE A 55 -0.19 -4.24 -9.29
C ILE A 55 -0.85 -3.18 -10.17
N PHE A 56 -0.87 -1.93 -9.69
CA PHE A 56 -1.28 -0.76 -10.44
C PHE A 56 -0.02 -0.06 -10.94
N ALA A 57 0.23 -0.15 -12.23
CA ALA A 57 1.41 0.43 -12.88
C ALA A 57 1.07 0.80 -14.32
N CYS A 58 1.96 1.53 -14.98
CA CYS A 58 1.79 1.82 -16.40
C CYS A 58 1.84 0.52 -17.21
N GLU A 59 0.87 0.33 -18.09
CA GLU A 59 0.68 -0.89 -18.86
C GLU A 59 0.36 -0.55 -20.31
N PHE A 60 0.89 -1.32 -21.27
CA PHE A 60 0.56 -1.20 -22.68
C PHE A 60 -0.47 -2.23 -23.12
N LEU A 61 -1.25 -1.88 -24.16
CA LEU A 61 -1.93 -2.85 -24.98
C LEU A 61 -0.93 -3.36 -26.02
N TYR A 62 -0.93 -4.65 -26.24
CA TYR A 62 -0.06 -5.32 -27.20
C TYR A 62 -0.87 -5.89 -28.37
N ASP A 63 -0.29 -5.88 -29.57
CA ASP A 63 -0.83 -6.57 -30.74
C ASP A 63 -0.56 -8.07 -30.66
N GLU A 64 -1.03 -8.82 -31.67
CA GLU A 64 -0.85 -10.28 -31.78
C GLU A 64 0.63 -10.69 -31.90
N ASN A 65 1.51 -9.77 -32.27
CA ASN A 65 2.94 -9.97 -32.42
C ASN A 65 3.73 -9.57 -31.14
N GLY A 66 3.04 -9.08 -30.10
CA GLY A 66 3.66 -8.62 -28.87
C GLY A 66 4.23 -7.20 -28.93
N ASN A 67 3.88 -6.40 -29.94
CA ASN A 67 4.28 -5.01 -29.98
C ASN A 67 3.32 -4.14 -29.15
N GLY A 68 3.87 -3.23 -28.34
CA GLY A 68 3.07 -2.25 -27.60
C GLY A 68 2.45 -1.23 -28.57
N ILE A 69 1.12 -1.18 -28.64
CA ILE A 69 0.39 -0.35 -29.61
C ILE A 69 -0.25 0.87 -28.96
N TRP A 70 -0.61 0.80 -27.69
CA TRP A 70 -1.27 1.90 -26.99
C TRP A 70 -1.09 1.81 -25.47
N PRO A 71 -1.00 2.94 -24.75
CA PRO A 71 -1.07 2.93 -23.29
C PRO A 71 -2.44 2.45 -22.80
N LYS A 72 -2.47 1.34 -22.05
CA LYS A 72 -3.68 0.80 -21.44
C LYS A 72 -3.99 1.47 -20.10
N THR A 73 -2.93 1.66 -19.29
CA THR A 73 -3.03 2.29 -17.97
C THR A 73 -1.87 3.24 -17.81
N ASP A 74 -2.14 4.46 -17.35
CA ASP A 74 -1.14 5.42 -16.91
C ASP A 74 -1.24 5.63 -15.41
N VAL A 75 -0.10 5.58 -14.72
CA VAL A 75 0.03 5.86 -13.30
C VAL A 75 1.06 6.95 -13.09
N ASN A 76 0.61 8.10 -12.68
CA ASN A 76 1.47 9.27 -12.44
C ASN A 76 1.12 9.93 -11.10
N TYR A 77 1.87 10.98 -10.74
CA TYR A 77 1.71 11.65 -9.44
C TYR A 77 0.34 12.28 -9.22
N THR A 78 -0.42 12.58 -10.27
CA THR A 78 -1.75 13.19 -10.16
C THR A 78 -2.86 12.17 -9.89
N ASN A 79 -2.68 10.93 -10.34
CA ASN A 79 -3.71 9.89 -10.25
C ASN A 79 -3.40 8.74 -9.27
N LYS A 80 -2.22 8.71 -8.62
CA LYS A 80 -1.88 7.65 -7.64
C LYS A 80 -2.92 7.50 -6.53
N THR A 81 -3.53 8.58 -6.07
CA THR A 81 -4.56 8.55 -5.03
C THR A 81 -5.80 7.75 -5.43
N GLN A 82 -6.18 7.74 -6.71
CA GLN A 82 -7.28 6.94 -7.23
C GLN A 82 -7.08 5.45 -6.92
N PHE A 83 -5.84 4.94 -7.08
CA PHE A 83 -5.56 3.53 -6.84
C PHE A 83 -5.63 3.17 -5.35
N VAL A 84 -5.32 4.10 -4.46
CA VAL A 84 -5.54 3.91 -3.02
C VAL A 84 -7.05 3.81 -2.72
N TYR A 85 -7.90 4.63 -3.34
CA TYR A 85 -9.35 4.49 -3.23
C TYR A 85 -9.87 3.18 -3.83
N ARG A 86 -9.29 2.69 -4.92
CA ARG A 86 -9.63 1.37 -5.49
C ARG A 86 -9.37 0.25 -4.48
N ILE A 87 -8.22 0.28 -3.82
CA ILE A 87 -7.88 -0.67 -2.74
C ILE A 87 -8.87 -0.54 -1.58
N ASN A 88 -9.17 0.68 -1.15
CA ASN A 88 -10.11 0.96 -0.05
C ASN A 88 -11.49 0.37 -0.32
N LYS A 89 -12.03 0.57 -1.51
CA LYS A 89 -13.36 0.06 -1.92
C LYS A 89 -13.34 -1.40 -2.37
N GLY A 90 -12.16 -1.97 -2.68
CA GLY A 90 -12.04 -3.31 -3.25
C GLY A 90 -12.33 -3.39 -4.75
N VAL A 91 -12.36 -2.26 -5.46
CA VAL A 91 -12.59 -2.16 -6.91
C VAL A 91 -11.25 -2.21 -7.63
N LEU A 92 -10.69 -3.40 -7.77
CA LEU A 92 -9.33 -3.60 -8.28
C LEU A 92 -9.24 -3.59 -9.81
N ASP A 93 -10.34 -3.78 -10.52
CA ASP A 93 -10.39 -3.63 -11.97
C ASP A 93 -10.32 -2.15 -12.35
N VAL A 94 -9.27 -1.76 -13.07
CA VAL A 94 -9.04 -0.38 -13.50
C VAL A 94 -10.08 0.14 -14.51
N ALA A 95 -10.75 -0.74 -15.20
CA ALA A 95 -11.83 -0.40 -16.15
C ALA A 95 -13.16 -0.12 -15.44
N ASN A 96 -13.31 -0.49 -14.17
CA ASN A 96 -14.56 -0.33 -13.43
C ASN A 96 -14.58 1.00 -12.65
N ASP A 97 -14.89 2.09 -13.35
CA ASP A 97 -15.03 3.41 -12.74
C ASP A 97 -16.41 3.62 -12.09
N ASN A 98 -17.43 2.91 -12.56
CA ASN A 98 -18.78 3.01 -12.01
C ASN A 98 -18.82 2.63 -10.53
N ASP A 99 -18.25 1.49 -10.15
CA ASP A 99 -18.22 1.07 -8.76
C ASP A 99 -17.25 1.90 -7.93
N LEU A 100 -16.15 2.37 -8.54
CA LEU A 100 -15.24 3.28 -7.87
C LEU A 100 -15.93 4.56 -7.42
N ASN A 101 -16.82 5.12 -8.23
CA ASN A 101 -17.49 6.39 -7.96
C ASN A 101 -18.79 6.26 -7.14
N LYS A 102 -19.30 5.04 -6.92
CA LYS A 102 -20.44 4.84 -6.02
C LYS A 102 -20.14 5.31 -4.61
N SER A 103 -21.11 5.97 -3.98
CA SER A 103 -21.06 6.26 -2.55
C SER A 103 -21.07 4.94 -1.78
N MET A 104 -20.18 4.80 -0.81
CA MET A 104 -20.04 3.60 0.01
C MET A 104 -19.82 4.03 1.46
N PRO A 105 -20.66 3.56 2.41
CA PRO A 105 -20.46 3.79 3.83
C PRO A 105 -19.08 3.30 4.30
N ASP A 106 -18.53 3.92 5.32
CA ASP A 106 -17.17 3.62 5.79
C ASP A 106 -17.03 2.19 6.31
N ASP A 107 -18.04 1.65 6.95
CA ASP A 107 -18.12 0.28 7.47
C ASP A 107 -18.24 -0.79 6.37
N SER A 108 -18.67 -0.40 5.18
CA SER A 108 -18.81 -1.28 4.00
C SER A 108 -17.57 -1.33 3.13
N LYS A 109 -16.56 -0.49 3.40
CA LYS A 109 -15.31 -0.46 2.63
C LYS A 109 -14.48 -1.71 2.87
N ARG A 110 -13.94 -2.27 1.79
CA ARG A 110 -13.17 -3.52 1.83
C ARG A 110 -11.96 -3.45 2.75
N ILE A 111 -11.23 -2.34 2.70
CA ILE A 111 -10.08 -2.06 3.58
C ILE A 111 -10.20 -0.60 4.03
N PRO A 112 -10.64 -0.32 5.26
CA PRO A 112 -10.67 1.03 5.80
C PRO A 112 -9.27 1.68 5.77
N PHE A 113 -9.20 2.99 5.57
CA PHE A 113 -7.91 3.69 5.53
C PHE A 113 -7.07 3.49 6.79
N CYS A 114 -7.71 3.45 7.98
CA CYS A 114 -7.04 3.18 9.25
C CYS A 114 -6.32 1.82 9.31
N ASN A 115 -6.66 0.90 8.39
CA ASN A 115 -6.03 -0.40 8.23
C ASN A 115 -5.06 -0.44 7.04
N MET A 116 -4.56 0.71 6.59
CA MET A 116 -3.60 0.81 5.49
C MET A 116 -2.28 1.43 5.96
N ILE A 117 -1.19 0.94 5.38
CA ILE A 117 0.15 1.52 5.48
C ILE A 117 0.62 1.84 4.07
N TYR A 118 0.89 3.11 3.78
CA TYR A 118 1.48 3.55 2.52
C TYR A 118 2.98 3.78 2.71
N ILE A 119 3.79 3.08 1.92
CA ILE A 119 5.25 3.22 1.93
C ILE A 119 5.67 3.73 0.56
N GLY A 120 6.38 4.85 0.51
CA GLY A 120 6.86 5.44 -0.75
C GLY A 120 8.22 6.11 -0.59
N ASP A 121 8.92 6.30 -1.71
CA ASP A 121 10.28 6.85 -1.74
C ASP A 121 10.39 8.15 -2.55
N GLY A 122 9.30 8.59 -3.15
CA GLY A 122 9.31 9.71 -4.09
C GLY A 122 8.37 10.86 -3.75
N LEU A 123 8.66 12.03 -4.33
CA LEU A 123 7.77 13.19 -4.23
C LEU A 123 6.41 12.92 -4.85
N SER A 124 6.33 12.00 -5.82
CA SER A 124 5.07 11.56 -6.44
C SER A 124 4.14 10.83 -5.47
N ASP A 125 4.66 10.32 -4.35
CA ASP A 125 3.90 9.60 -3.33
C ASP A 125 3.30 10.53 -2.25
N VAL A 126 3.79 11.77 -2.17
CA VAL A 126 3.38 12.74 -1.14
C VAL A 126 1.86 12.96 -1.08
N PRO A 127 1.11 13.07 -2.21
CA PRO A 127 -0.35 13.17 -2.15
C PRO A 127 -1.02 11.96 -1.48
N CYS A 128 -0.54 10.75 -1.79
CA CYS A 128 -1.04 9.51 -1.18
C CYS A 128 -0.70 9.46 0.32
N MET A 129 0.53 9.80 0.69
CA MET A 129 0.98 9.84 2.09
C MET A 129 0.14 10.82 2.92
N LYS A 130 -0.06 12.03 2.40
CA LYS A 130 -0.90 13.04 3.06
C LYS A 130 -2.36 12.59 3.20
N MET A 131 -2.89 11.97 2.17
CA MET A 131 -4.24 11.40 2.18
C MET A 131 -4.37 10.28 3.22
N MET A 132 -3.43 9.34 3.26
CA MET A 132 -3.41 8.26 4.25
C MET A 132 -3.49 8.83 5.66
N LYS A 133 -2.63 9.80 5.98
CA LYS A 133 -2.62 10.46 7.28
C LYS A 133 -3.95 11.18 7.60
N ALA A 134 -4.53 11.88 6.62
CA ALA A 134 -5.79 12.59 6.79
C ALA A 134 -6.98 11.66 7.10
N TYR A 135 -6.95 10.44 6.59
CA TYR A 135 -8.00 9.43 6.80
C TYR A 135 -7.66 8.39 7.88
N GLY A 136 -6.65 8.64 8.72
CA GLY A 136 -6.31 7.80 9.86
C GLY A 136 -5.51 6.54 9.52
N GLY A 137 -5.02 6.42 8.29
CA GLY A 137 -4.02 5.42 7.89
C GLY A 137 -2.61 5.86 8.27
N TYR A 138 -1.62 5.07 7.85
CA TYR A 138 -0.22 5.32 8.15
C TYR A 138 0.58 5.56 6.88
N SER A 139 1.53 6.49 6.96
CA SER A 139 2.41 6.84 5.85
C SER A 139 3.88 6.83 6.28
N ILE A 140 4.71 6.16 5.49
CA ILE A 140 6.13 6.00 5.75
C ILE A 140 6.90 6.41 4.50
N ALA A 141 7.75 7.44 4.61
CA ALA A 141 8.67 7.77 3.56
C ALA A 141 9.98 6.99 3.77
N VAL A 142 10.44 6.32 2.73
CA VAL A 142 11.72 5.61 2.74
C VAL A 142 12.73 6.32 1.86
N TYR A 143 14.00 6.26 2.24
CA TYR A 143 15.09 6.92 1.53
C TYR A 143 16.33 6.05 1.43
N GLN A 144 17.12 6.23 0.37
CA GLN A 144 18.46 5.63 0.26
C GLN A 144 19.49 6.48 0.99
N LYS A 145 19.46 7.80 0.75
CA LYS A 145 20.30 8.77 1.41
C LYS A 145 19.39 9.83 2.03
N LYS A 146 19.58 10.06 3.32
CA LYS A 146 18.82 11.07 4.05
C LYS A 146 19.21 12.47 3.54
N ASP A 147 18.20 13.26 3.18
CA ASP A 147 18.35 14.63 2.73
C ASP A 147 17.30 15.55 3.36
N ALA A 148 17.47 16.86 3.17
CA ALA A 148 16.56 17.86 3.71
C ALA A 148 15.11 17.71 3.20
N LYS A 149 14.91 17.14 2.00
CA LYS A 149 13.56 16.94 1.43
C LYS A 149 12.78 15.91 2.22
N VAL A 150 13.44 14.81 2.60
CA VAL A 150 12.81 13.74 3.40
C VAL A 150 12.52 14.23 4.82
N GLU A 151 13.45 14.99 5.42
CA GLU A 151 13.24 15.62 6.73
C GLU A 151 12.07 16.60 6.72
N ASP A 152 11.94 17.41 5.66
CA ASP A 152 10.82 18.36 5.48
C ASP A 152 9.46 17.63 5.44
N LEU A 153 9.39 16.44 4.86
CA LEU A 153 8.14 15.65 4.87
C LEU A 153 7.67 15.34 6.29
N LEU A 154 8.57 14.96 7.18
CA LEU A 154 8.24 14.69 8.58
C LEU A 154 7.95 15.98 9.35
N GLN A 155 8.80 16.99 9.21
CA GLN A 155 8.64 18.28 9.91
C GLN A 155 7.33 18.97 9.56
N ARG A 156 6.91 18.94 8.30
CA ARG A 156 5.62 19.48 7.85
C ARG A 156 4.44 18.56 8.08
N GLY A 157 4.65 17.43 8.74
CA GLY A 157 3.59 16.49 9.06
C GLY A 157 2.94 15.83 7.84
N ARG A 158 3.67 15.72 6.72
CA ARG A 158 3.18 15.09 5.50
C ARG A 158 3.24 13.57 5.54
N VAL A 159 4.13 13.04 6.39
CA VAL A 159 4.28 11.61 6.67
C VAL A 159 4.29 11.38 8.17
N ASP A 160 4.04 10.14 8.59
CA ASP A 160 4.11 9.75 10.00
C ASP A 160 5.53 9.35 10.40
N TYR A 161 6.25 8.69 9.50
CA TYR A 161 7.60 8.19 9.76
C TYR A 161 8.51 8.35 8.53
N ILE A 162 9.82 8.44 8.79
CA ILE A 162 10.85 8.39 7.76
C ILE A 162 11.89 7.33 8.16
N TYR A 163 12.29 6.47 7.22
CA TYR A 163 13.29 5.42 7.46
C TYR A 163 14.23 5.25 6.27
N PRO A 164 15.48 4.79 6.50
CA PRO A 164 16.26 4.20 5.42
C PRO A 164 15.45 3.11 4.72
N ALA A 165 15.65 2.92 3.42
CA ALA A 165 15.04 1.83 2.66
C ALA A 165 15.66 0.46 3.04
N ASP A 166 15.74 0.20 4.35
CA ASP A 166 16.22 -1.04 4.94
C ASP A 166 15.04 -1.90 5.38
N TYR A 167 14.78 -2.93 4.60
CA TYR A 167 13.70 -3.89 4.83
C TYR A 167 14.18 -5.15 5.56
N SER A 168 15.36 -5.15 6.16
CA SER A 168 15.88 -6.28 6.94
C SER A 168 15.04 -6.52 8.20
N GLU A 169 15.13 -7.73 8.73
CA GLU A 169 14.46 -8.08 9.97
C GLU A 169 15.01 -7.24 11.13
N ASN A 170 14.09 -6.76 11.98
CA ASN A 170 14.38 -5.89 13.11
C ASN A 170 14.98 -4.51 12.74
N SER A 171 14.94 -4.09 11.46
CA SER A 171 15.21 -2.70 11.10
C SER A 171 14.16 -1.76 11.72
N GLY A 172 14.45 -0.47 11.77
CA GLY A 172 13.49 0.53 12.26
C GLY A 172 12.17 0.50 11.47
N LEU A 173 12.25 0.34 10.14
CA LEU A 173 11.09 0.20 9.27
C LEU A 173 10.29 -1.06 9.60
N ASP A 174 10.95 -2.22 9.70
CA ASP A 174 10.30 -3.51 10.01
C ASP A 174 9.57 -3.46 11.36
N ASN A 175 10.23 -2.93 12.39
CA ASN A 175 9.65 -2.81 13.73
C ASN A 175 8.44 -1.87 13.75
N THR A 176 8.53 -0.72 13.06
CA THR A 176 7.42 0.22 12.97
C THR A 176 6.22 -0.38 12.24
N VAL A 177 6.43 -1.07 11.11
CA VAL A 177 5.36 -1.77 10.38
C VAL A 177 4.70 -2.83 11.27
N LYS A 178 5.48 -3.63 12.00
CA LYS A 178 4.96 -4.62 12.95
C LYS A 178 4.13 -3.97 14.06
N ASN A 179 4.59 -2.88 14.65
CA ASN A 179 3.88 -2.15 15.70
C ASN A 179 2.54 -1.57 15.19
N ILE A 180 2.52 -1.05 13.97
CA ILE A 180 1.30 -0.56 13.32
C ILE A 180 0.30 -1.71 13.12
N ILE A 181 0.75 -2.85 12.59
CA ILE A 181 -0.10 -4.04 12.40
C ILE A 181 -0.65 -4.53 13.74
N GLN A 182 0.15 -4.55 14.79
CA GLN A 182 -0.30 -4.92 16.13
C GLN A 182 -1.36 -3.97 16.66
N LYS A 183 -1.17 -2.66 16.48
CA LYS A 183 -2.18 -1.66 16.84
C LYS A 183 -3.48 -1.87 16.07
N MET A 184 -3.41 -2.13 14.76
CA MET A 184 -4.58 -2.43 13.94
C MET A 184 -5.32 -3.68 14.45
N ALA A 185 -4.60 -4.75 14.82
CA ALA A 185 -5.19 -5.98 15.36
C ALA A 185 -5.92 -5.73 16.68
N ILE A 186 -5.32 -4.94 17.58
CA ILE A 186 -5.96 -4.56 18.86
C ILE A 186 -7.22 -3.71 18.60
N SER A 187 -7.12 -2.71 17.70
CA SER A 187 -8.26 -1.85 17.36
C SER A 187 -9.43 -2.65 16.78
N GLU A 188 -9.15 -3.61 15.92
CA GLU A 188 -10.16 -4.50 15.36
C GLU A 188 -10.83 -5.36 16.43
N THR A 189 -10.07 -5.88 17.38
CA THR A 189 -10.60 -6.66 18.51
C THR A 189 -11.56 -5.82 19.35
N LEU A 190 -11.19 -4.60 19.68
CA LEU A 190 -12.04 -3.66 20.43
C LEU A 190 -13.31 -3.29 19.65
N TYR A 191 -13.20 -3.09 18.35
CA TYR A 191 -14.34 -2.78 17.48
C TYR A 191 -15.34 -3.95 17.44
N ARG A 192 -14.86 -5.18 17.33
CA ARG A 192 -15.72 -6.38 17.36
C ARG A 192 -16.45 -6.53 18.70
N GLU A 193 -15.76 -6.29 19.80
CA GLU A 193 -16.37 -6.32 21.13
C GLU A 193 -17.46 -5.26 21.27
N TYR A 194 -17.19 -4.03 20.86
CA TYR A 194 -18.19 -2.96 20.81
C TYR A 194 -19.41 -3.34 19.97
N SER A 195 -19.18 -3.86 18.76
CA SER A 195 -20.24 -4.24 17.84
C SER A 195 -21.12 -5.37 18.41
N LYS A 196 -20.52 -6.33 19.11
CA LYS A 196 -21.22 -7.41 19.82
C LYS A 196 -22.15 -6.86 20.91
N GLN A 197 -21.62 -6.01 21.80
CA GLN A 197 -22.40 -5.39 22.87
C GLN A 197 -23.55 -4.54 22.33
N LYS A 198 -23.30 -3.75 21.28
CA LYS A 198 -24.32 -2.96 20.61
C LYS A 198 -25.44 -3.81 20.02
N HIS A 199 -25.11 -4.98 19.46
CA HIS A 199 -26.09 -5.90 18.91
C HIS A 199 -26.95 -6.54 20.00
N GLU A 200 -26.35 -6.91 21.14
CA GLU A 200 -27.03 -7.46 22.31
C GLU A 200 -28.04 -6.49 22.96
N ILE A 201 -27.79 -5.17 22.88
CA ILE A 201 -28.69 -4.14 23.40
C ILE A 201 -29.90 -3.90 22.48
N ASN A 202 -29.71 -4.11 21.16
CA ASN A 202 -30.74 -3.83 20.16
C ASN A 202 -31.66 -5.04 19.86
N ASN A 203 -31.40 -6.19 20.48
CA ASN A 203 -32.25 -7.39 20.43
C ASN A 203 -32.91 -7.63 21.81
#